data_6d9d22a3c6f9469d9dcc8b2fca7289ae
#
_entry.id   6d9d22a3c6f9469d9dcc8b2fca7289ae
#
_cell.length_a   1.000
_cell.length_b   1.000
_cell.length_c   1.000
_cell.angle_alpha   90.00
_cell.angle_beta   90.00
_cell.angle_gamma   90.00
#
_symmetry.space_group_name_H-M   'P 1'
#
loop_
_entity.id
_entity.type
_entity.pdbx_description
1 polymer ?
#
loop_
_entity_poly.entity_id
_entity_poly.type
_entity_poly.pdbx_seq_one_letter_code
_entity_poly.pdbx_strand_id
1 'polypeptide(L)'
;MIPKYQVIINDLLREINENKFEPGDQIYSEIELKNKYDVSNTTVVKALNTLVQKGYLIRKQGKGTFVRRNLINKKVIFSEDSPVSHLTDSEAIEKTDTYVSTNCTDGNIVKKLDKTLNKDEKLVQVIQVGYINDIVWKIQLRYFLQKDIEENSLRKIQDGKSITRELIGNEREIESNININVIQVSQDYKYYNLVKKYIYNNNEVQENPAYFEIENIKSKFGDNPFEYSLNLINPNYYSINIKT
;
A
#
# COMPACT_ATOMS: atom_id res chain seq x y z
N MET A 1 -5.94 -25.05 3.25
CA MET A 1 -7.42 -25.03 3.05
C MET A 1 -7.94 -23.66 3.51
N ILE A 2 -8.61 -22.91 2.65
CA ILE A 2 -9.12 -21.57 2.99
C ILE A 2 -10.27 -21.72 4.00
N PRO A 3 -10.27 -20.98 5.13
CA PRO A 3 -11.35 -21.05 6.10
C PRO A 3 -12.70 -20.62 5.48
N LYS A 4 -13.80 -21.30 5.84
CA LYS A 4 -15.13 -21.03 5.26
C LYS A 4 -15.58 -19.56 5.43
N TYR A 5 -15.24 -18.88 6.54
CA TYR A 5 -15.57 -17.47 6.71
C TYR A 5 -14.83 -16.56 5.71
N GLN A 6 -13.62 -16.94 5.29
CA GLN A 6 -12.85 -16.20 4.30
C GLN A 6 -13.45 -16.35 2.90
N VAL A 7 -13.98 -17.51 2.56
CA VAL A 7 -14.73 -17.72 1.31
C VAL A 7 -15.93 -16.78 1.23
N ILE A 8 -16.69 -16.66 2.32
CA ILE A 8 -17.84 -15.74 2.40
C ILE A 8 -17.40 -14.29 2.18
N ILE A 9 -16.30 -13.88 2.84
CA ILE A 9 -15.73 -12.53 2.68
C ILE A 9 -15.37 -12.26 1.22
N ASN A 10 -14.63 -13.17 0.59
CA ASN A 10 -14.14 -13.01 -0.78
C ASN A 10 -15.29 -12.93 -1.78
N ASP A 11 -16.31 -13.78 -1.61
CA ASP A 11 -17.48 -13.78 -2.50
C ASP A 11 -18.33 -12.52 -2.35
N LEU A 12 -18.57 -12.06 -1.12
CA LEU A 12 -19.32 -10.81 -0.89
C LEU A 12 -18.60 -9.60 -1.46
N LEU A 13 -17.27 -9.53 -1.29
CA LEU A 13 -16.46 -8.45 -1.86
C LEU A 13 -16.46 -8.49 -3.40
N ARG A 14 -16.39 -9.68 -4.00
CA ARG A 14 -16.54 -9.83 -5.45
C ARG A 14 -17.91 -9.33 -5.92
N GLU A 15 -18.99 -9.77 -5.26
CA GLU A 15 -20.37 -9.36 -5.61
C GLU A 15 -20.57 -7.84 -5.48
N ILE A 16 -19.93 -7.19 -4.48
CA ILE A 16 -19.94 -5.73 -4.33
C ILE A 16 -19.13 -5.06 -5.45
N ASN A 17 -17.94 -5.57 -5.76
CA ASN A 17 -17.08 -5.01 -6.81
C ASN A 17 -17.66 -5.17 -8.22
N GLU A 18 -18.45 -6.23 -8.44
CA GLU A 18 -19.21 -6.47 -9.68
C GLU A 18 -20.52 -5.67 -9.75
N ASN A 19 -20.75 -4.76 -8.80
CA ASN A 19 -21.97 -3.94 -8.67
C ASN A 19 -23.29 -4.76 -8.54
N LYS A 20 -23.22 -5.96 -7.99
CA LYS A 20 -24.40 -6.72 -7.65
C LYS A 20 -25.14 -6.13 -6.44
N PHE A 21 -24.38 -5.48 -5.56
CA PHE A 21 -24.90 -4.66 -4.48
C PHE A 21 -24.32 -3.25 -4.60
N GLU A 22 -25.20 -2.27 -4.71
CA GLU A 22 -24.81 -0.86 -4.74
C GLU A 22 -24.58 -0.28 -3.33
N PRO A 23 -23.86 0.83 -3.19
CA PRO A 23 -23.69 1.51 -1.92
C PRO A 23 -25.04 1.90 -1.29
N GLY A 24 -25.33 1.31 -0.15
CA GLY A 24 -26.58 1.47 0.59
C GLY A 24 -27.55 0.32 0.46
N ASP A 25 -27.28 -0.65 -0.40
CA ASP A 25 -28.09 -1.85 -0.54
C ASP A 25 -27.95 -2.76 0.67
N GLN A 26 -29.04 -3.45 0.97
CA GLN A 26 -29.03 -4.54 1.93
C GLN A 26 -28.45 -5.78 1.27
N ILE A 27 -27.43 -6.37 1.92
CA ILE A 27 -26.89 -7.66 1.50
C ILE A 27 -27.73 -8.81 2.06
N TYR A 28 -27.36 -10.02 1.73
CA TYR A 28 -27.99 -11.23 2.27
C TYR A 28 -28.08 -11.20 3.79
N SER A 29 -29.17 -11.73 4.32
CA SER A 29 -29.34 -11.98 5.77
C SER A 29 -28.37 -13.07 6.25
N GLU A 30 -28.14 -13.12 7.56
CA GLU A 30 -27.33 -14.19 8.17
C GLU A 30 -27.87 -15.59 7.88
N ILE A 31 -29.21 -15.74 7.79
CA ILE A 31 -29.87 -17.00 7.48
C ILE A 31 -29.61 -17.41 6.02
N GLU A 32 -29.72 -16.47 5.08
CA GLU A 32 -29.45 -16.73 3.67
C GLU A 32 -27.98 -17.09 3.45
N LEU A 33 -27.04 -16.40 4.08
CA LEU A 33 -25.62 -16.72 4.01
C LEU A 33 -25.30 -18.09 4.63
N LYS A 34 -25.91 -18.40 5.78
CA LYS A 34 -25.78 -19.70 6.43
C LYS A 34 -26.20 -20.82 5.47
N ASN A 35 -27.34 -20.67 4.80
CA ASN A 35 -27.87 -21.67 3.88
C ASN A 35 -27.07 -21.72 2.57
N LYS A 36 -26.65 -20.57 2.01
CA LYS A 36 -25.87 -20.48 0.76
C LYS A 36 -24.52 -21.18 0.87
N TYR A 37 -23.84 -21.08 2.02
CA TYR A 37 -22.48 -21.61 2.21
C TYR A 37 -22.41 -22.88 3.06
N ASP A 38 -23.53 -23.37 3.54
CA ASP A 38 -23.64 -24.51 4.46
C ASP A 38 -22.65 -24.40 5.63
N VAL A 39 -22.84 -23.37 6.45
CA VAL A 39 -21.96 -23.03 7.57
C VAL A 39 -22.75 -22.72 8.84
N SER A 40 -22.04 -22.69 9.98
CA SER A 40 -22.64 -22.24 11.24
C SER A 40 -22.90 -20.72 11.24
N ASN A 41 -23.88 -20.28 12.04
CA ASN A 41 -24.16 -18.86 12.22
C ASN A 41 -22.92 -18.09 12.72
N THR A 42 -22.11 -18.69 13.58
CA THR A 42 -20.87 -18.07 14.09
C THR A 42 -19.86 -17.78 12.96
N THR A 43 -19.78 -18.65 11.94
CA THR A 43 -18.93 -18.45 10.75
C THR A 43 -19.42 -17.26 9.93
N VAL A 44 -20.73 -17.13 9.72
CA VAL A 44 -21.35 -16.00 9.01
C VAL A 44 -21.12 -14.71 9.77
N VAL A 45 -21.43 -14.70 11.08
CA VAL A 45 -21.25 -13.51 11.93
C VAL A 45 -19.77 -13.06 11.93
N LYS A 46 -18.82 -13.98 11.98
CA LYS A 46 -17.39 -13.67 11.88
C LYS A 46 -17.06 -13.00 10.55
N ALA A 47 -17.56 -13.52 9.43
CA ALA A 47 -17.33 -12.95 8.10
C ALA A 47 -17.90 -11.52 8.01
N LEU A 48 -19.17 -11.35 8.41
CA LEU A 48 -19.85 -10.04 8.37
C LEU A 48 -19.18 -9.02 9.30
N ASN A 49 -18.79 -9.41 10.52
CA ASN A 49 -18.06 -8.52 11.44
C ASN A 49 -16.72 -8.08 10.87
N THR A 50 -16.01 -8.98 10.20
CA THR A 50 -14.75 -8.64 9.52
C THR A 50 -14.99 -7.59 8.43
N LEU A 51 -16.03 -7.73 7.61
CA LEU A 51 -16.38 -6.75 6.57
C LEU A 51 -16.86 -5.41 7.16
N VAL A 52 -17.56 -5.43 8.30
CA VAL A 52 -17.94 -4.22 9.03
C VAL A 52 -16.71 -3.51 9.61
N GLN A 53 -15.79 -4.25 10.23
CA GLN A 53 -14.52 -3.69 10.74
C GLN A 53 -13.64 -3.12 9.63
N LYS A 54 -13.59 -3.77 8.48
CA LYS A 54 -12.90 -3.27 7.27
C LYS A 54 -13.65 -2.11 6.59
N GLY A 55 -14.85 -1.75 7.03
CA GLY A 55 -15.61 -0.61 6.55
C GLY A 55 -16.40 -0.84 5.25
N TYR A 56 -16.47 -2.06 4.74
CA TYR A 56 -17.27 -2.40 3.55
C TYR A 56 -18.78 -2.46 3.85
N LEU A 57 -19.12 -2.90 5.05
CA LEU A 57 -20.49 -3.06 5.47
C LEU A 57 -20.82 -2.21 6.71
N ILE A 58 -22.12 -1.96 6.92
CA ILE A 58 -22.64 -1.35 8.14
C ILE A 58 -23.85 -2.17 8.63
N ARG A 59 -23.87 -2.50 9.92
CA ARG A 59 -25.03 -3.12 10.55
C ARG A 59 -26.00 -2.05 11.03
N LYS A 60 -27.29 -2.24 10.72
CA LYS A 60 -28.38 -1.44 11.28
C LYS A 60 -29.24 -2.37 12.11
N GLN A 61 -29.30 -2.10 13.43
CA GLN A 61 -30.05 -2.94 14.37
C GLN A 61 -31.51 -3.13 13.91
N GLY A 62 -31.97 -4.37 13.88
CA GLY A 62 -33.30 -4.76 13.43
C GLY A 62 -33.59 -4.60 11.92
N LYS A 63 -32.66 -4.06 11.14
CA LYS A 63 -32.85 -3.80 9.71
C LYS A 63 -31.95 -4.63 8.80
N GLY A 64 -30.84 -5.17 9.34
CA GLY A 64 -29.93 -6.01 8.57
C GLY A 64 -28.54 -5.38 8.36
N THR A 65 -27.80 -5.94 7.41
CA THR A 65 -26.45 -5.51 7.03
C THR A 65 -26.49 -4.89 5.64
N PHE A 66 -25.86 -3.75 5.48
CA PHE A 66 -25.91 -2.93 4.27
C PHE A 66 -24.52 -2.61 3.77
N VAL A 67 -24.37 -2.43 2.47
CA VAL A 67 -23.15 -1.90 1.86
C VAL A 67 -22.97 -0.44 2.29
N ARG A 68 -21.77 -0.07 2.72
CA ARG A 68 -21.50 1.27 3.25
C ARG A 68 -21.49 2.30 2.12
N ARG A 69 -22.26 3.39 2.25
CA ARG A 69 -22.43 4.41 1.20
C ARG A 69 -21.16 5.19 0.85
N ASN A 70 -20.23 5.33 1.78
CA ASN A 70 -19.14 6.32 1.66
C ASN A 70 -17.77 5.75 1.26
N LEU A 71 -17.63 4.44 0.95
CA LEU A 71 -16.32 3.82 0.69
C LEU A 71 -16.20 3.03 -0.60
N ILE A 72 -17.30 2.64 -1.26
CA ILE A 72 -17.24 1.55 -2.24
C ILE A 72 -17.05 2.02 -3.68
N ASN A 73 -17.23 3.27 -4.04
CA ASN A 73 -17.03 3.72 -5.43
C ASN A 73 -16.16 4.96 -5.59
N LYS A 74 -15.34 5.26 -4.57
CA LYS A 74 -14.25 6.18 -4.82
C LYS A 74 -13.05 5.36 -5.27
N LYS A 75 -13.00 5.02 -6.55
CA LYS A 75 -11.78 4.59 -7.18
C LYS A 75 -10.84 5.79 -7.16
N VAL A 76 -10.08 5.91 -6.07
CA VAL A 76 -8.99 6.88 -6.02
C VAL A 76 -7.93 6.32 -6.96
N ILE A 77 -7.89 6.84 -8.16
CA ILE A 77 -6.81 6.54 -9.10
C ILE A 77 -5.67 7.47 -8.68
N PHE A 78 -4.71 6.93 -7.97
CA PHE A 78 -3.40 7.56 -7.86
C PHE A 78 -2.69 7.29 -9.19
N SER A 79 -2.71 8.25 -10.09
CA SER A 79 -1.74 8.27 -11.16
C SER A 79 -0.46 8.89 -10.58
N GLU A 80 0.55 8.08 -10.35
CA GLU A 80 1.92 8.57 -10.32
C GLU A 80 2.29 8.86 -11.79
N ASP A 81 1.83 9.99 -12.30
CA ASP A 81 2.34 10.45 -13.59
C ASP A 81 3.79 10.87 -13.34
N SER A 82 4.70 10.32 -14.13
CA SER A 82 6.09 10.78 -14.12
C SER A 82 6.08 12.30 -14.32
N PRO A 83 6.82 13.05 -13.47
CA PRO A 83 6.88 14.50 -13.62
C PRO A 83 7.31 14.95 -15.02
N VAL A 84 8.08 14.10 -15.72
CA VAL A 84 8.50 14.34 -17.11
C VAL A 84 7.32 14.40 -18.07
N SER A 85 6.22 13.70 -17.80
CA SER A 85 5.02 13.76 -18.63
C SER A 85 4.34 15.14 -18.63
N HIS A 86 4.64 15.96 -17.62
CA HIS A 86 4.09 17.31 -17.45
C HIS A 86 5.12 18.42 -17.76
N LEU A 87 6.41 18.07 -17.87
CA LEU A 87 7.44 19.01 -18.30
C LEU A 87 7.39 19.09 -19.83
N THR A 88 7.08 20.29 -20.32
CA THR A 88 7.02 20.57 -21.77
C THR A 88 8.40 20.53 -22.45
N ASP A 89 9.48 20.36 -21.70
CA ASP A 89 10.83 20.22 -22.22
C ASP A 89 11.11 18.75 -22.56
N SER A 90 11.22 18.49 -23.85
CA SER A 90 11.53 17.18 -24.43
C SER A 90 12.94 16.63 -24.08
N GLU A 91 13.69 17.31 -23.23
CA GLU A 91 15.07 16.99 -22.84
C GLU A 91 15.24 16.57 -21.36
N ALA A 92 14.15 16.45 -20.59
CA ALA A 92 14.27 16.04 -19.19
C ALA A 92 14.74 14.58 -19.07
N ILE A 93 15.88 14.37 -18.41
CA ILE A 93 16.49 13.06 -18.19
C ILE A 93 16.03 12.53 -16.82
N GLU A 94 15.29 11.42 -16.83
CA GLU A 94 14.99 10.66 -15.61
C GLU A 94 16.07 9.61 -15.33
N LYS A 95 16.47 9.52 -14.06
CA LYS A 95 17.37 8.48 -13.57
C LYS A 95 16.84 7.95 -12.24
N THR A 96 17.02 6.66 -11.99
CA THR A 96 16.71 6.05 -10.70
C THR A 96 17.89 5.20 -10.23
N ASP A 97 18.40 5.51 -9.05
CA ASP A 97 19.38 4.68 -8.37
C ASP A 97 18.66 3.74 -7.40
N THR A 98 19.06 2.47 -7.37
CA THR A 98 18.45 1.44 -6.51
C THR A 98 19.50 0.83 -5.61
N TYR A 99 19.20 0.79 -4.30
CA TYR A 99 20.05 0.20 -3.27
C TYR A 99 19.27 -0.88 -2.52
N VAL A 100 19.84 -2.07 -2.39
CA VAL A 100 19.22 -3.20 -1.69
C VAL A 100 20.06 -3.55 -0.47
N SER A 101 19.42 -3.64 0.69
CA SER A 101 20.03 -4.08 1.93
C SER A 101 19.23 -5.24 2.53
N THR A 102 19.93 -6.28 2.95
CA THR A 102 19.35 -7.45 3.61
C THR A 102 19.69 -7.46 5.10
N ASN A 103 19.03 -8.34 5.85
CA ASN A 103 19.22 -8.48 7.29
C ASN A 103 18.93 -7.21 8.12
N CYS A 104 18.17 -6.27 7.55
CA CYS A 104 17.72 -5.09 8.28
C CYS A 104 16.74 -5.48 9.40
N THR A 105 16.68 -4.67 10.45
CA THR A 105 15.73 -4.83 11.55
C THR A 105 15.03 -3.51 11.83
N ASP A 106 13.70 -3.51 11.82
CA ASP A 106 12.85 -2.43 12.34
C ASP A 106 11.56 -3.05 12.86
N GLY A 107 11.48 -3.19 14.19
CA GLY A 107 10.36 -3.87 14.82
C GLY A 107 9.01 -3.18 14.59
N ASN A 108 8.98 -1.89 14.30
CA ASN A 108 7.74 -1.18 13.95
C ASN A 108 7.26 -1.56 12.56
N ILE A 109 8.20 -1.68 11.61
CA ILE A 109 7.89 -2.11 10.23
C ILE A 109 7.46 -3.57 10.21
N VAL A 110 8.19 -4.45 10.94
CA VAL A 110 7.79 -5.86 11.10
C VAL A 110 6.34 -5.96 11.57
N LYS A 111 5.93 -5.17 12.58
CA LYS A 111 4.55 -5.17 13.09
C LYS A 111 3.52 -4.58 12.12
N LYS A 112 3.93 -3.72 11.20
CA LYS A 112 3.06 -3.25 10.10
C LYS A 112 2.82 -4.34 9.05
N LEU A 113 3.82 -5.19 8.80
CA LEU A 113 3.74 -6.30 7.86
C LEU A 113 3.03 -7.51 8.47
N ASP A 114 3.42 -7.90 9.68
CA ASP A 114 2.76 -9.00 10.40
C ASP A 114 2.82 -8.78 11.92
N LYS A 115 1.65 -8.60 12.53
CA LYS A 115 1.52 -8.36 13.97
C LYS A 115 1.91 -9.56 14.83
N THR A 116 1.95 -10.75 14.26
CA THR A 116 2.25 -12.01 14.97
C THR A 116 3.76 -12.27 15.10
N LEU A 117 4.57 -11.69 14.20
CA LEU A 117 6.01 -11.91 14.16
C LEU A 117 6.76 -11.20 15.29
N ASN A 118 7.95 -11.71 15.62
CA ASN A 118 8.87 -11.05 16.53
C ASN A 118 9.42 -9.77 15.91
N LYS A 119 9.77 -8.78 16.75
CA LYS A 119 10.33 -7.50 16.28
C LYS A 119 11.72 -7.63 15.65
N ASP A 120 12.42 -8.74 15.91
CA ASP A 120 13.75 -9.03 15.40
C ASP A 120 13.74 -9.75 14.03
N GLU A 121 12.55 -9.98 13.46
CA GLU A 121 12.42 -10.57 12.13
C GLU A 121 13.19 -9.75 11.10
N LYS A 122 13.86 -10.44 10.18
CA LYS A 122 14.72 -9.80 9.19
C LYS A 122 13.92 -9.25 8.03
N LEU A 123 14.32 -8.06 7.62
CA LEU A 123 13.73 -7.31 6.51
C LEU A 123 14.72 -7.18 5.37
N VAL A 124 14.20 -7.16 4.17
CA VAL A 124 14.86 -6.58 3.00
C VAL A 124 14.38 -5.14 2.86
N GLN A 125 15.33 -4.22 2.78
CA GLN A 125 15.07 -2.81 2.49
C GLN A 125 15.54 -2.51 1.07
N VAL A 126 14.68 -1.90 0.27
CA VAL A 126 15.03 -1.35 -1.03
C VAL A 126 14.84 0.15 -1.00
N ILE A 127 15.89 0.89 -1.30
CA ILE A 127 15.87 2.35 -1.42
C ILE A 127 15.99 2.69 -2.89
N GLN A 128 15.03 3.46 -3.41
CA GLN A 128 15.11 4.02 -4.75
C GLN A 128 15.13 5.54 -4.68
N VAL A 129 16.10 6.14 -5.35
CA VAL A 129 16.24 7.59 -5.45
C VAL A 129 16.03 8.00 -6.89
N GLY A 130 14.97 8.74 -7.13
CA GLY A 130 14.61 9.26 -8.45
C GLY A 130 15.14 10.68 -8.67
N TYR A 131 15.72 10.90 -9.83
CA TYR A 131 16.29 12.17 -10.25
C TYR A 131 15.62 12.66 -11.52
N ILE A 132 15.46 13.98 -11.64
CA ILE A 132 15.13 14.69 -12.88
C ILE A 132 16.19 15.76 -13.06
N ASN A 133 16.95 15.69 -14.16
CA ASN A 133 18.06 16.61 -14.42
C ASN A 133 18.99 16.77 -13.20
N ASP A 134 19.38 15.62 -12.61
CA ASP A 134 20.20 15.53 -11.40
C ASP A 134 19.56 16.08 -10.09
N ILE A 135 18.33 16.55 -10.12
CA ILE A 135 17.58 16.97 -8.93
C ILE A 135 16.82 15.78 -8.36
N VAL A 136 17.02 15.50 -7.07
CA VAL A 136 16.25 14.45 -6.38
C VAL A 136 14.81 14.89 -6.22
N TRP A 137 13.89 14.20 -6.87
CA TRP A 137 12.46 14.47 -6.76
C TRP A 137 11.71 13.45 -5.89
N LYS A 138 12.28 12.23 -5.75
CA LYS A 138 11.64 11.14 -5.00
C LYS A 138 12.69 10.30 -4.28
N ILE A 139 12.42 9.99 -3.01
CA ILE A 139 13.11 8.94 -2.27
C ILE A 139 12.05 7.94 -1.84
N GLN A 140 12.19 6.70 -2.26
CA GLN A 140 11.28 5.62 -1.91
C GLN A 140 12.01 4.56 -1.08
N LEU A 141 11.46 4.24 0.10
CA LEU A 141 11.89 3.12 0.92
C LEU A 141 10.82 2.03 0.83
N ARG A 142 11.24 0.82 0.54
CA ARG A 142 10.35 -0.34 0.49
C ARG A 142 10.90 -1.44 1.40
N TYR A 143 10.02 -2.07 2.14
CA TYR A 143 10.38 -3.10 3.11
C TYR A 143 9.53 -4.34 2.89
N PHE A 144 10.19 -5.47 2.98
CA PHE A 144 9.61 -6.79 2.81
C PHE A 144 10.16 -7.71 3.90
N LEU A 145 9.40 -8.72 4.30
CA LEU A 145 9.95 -9.78 5.15
C LEU A 145 10.97 -10.59 4.33
N GLN A 146 12.19 -10.72 4.85
CA GLN A 146 13.28 -11.38 4.12
C GLN A 146 12.96 -12.84 3.79
N LYS A 147 12.24 -13.54 4.68
CA LYS A 147 11.83 -14.93 4.48
C LYS A 147 10.88 -15.15 3.30
N ASP A 148 10.19 -14.08 2.84
CA ASP A 148 9.20 -14.15 1.76
C ASP A 148 9.82 -13.81 0.39
N ILE A 149 11.14 -13.52 0.33
CA ILE A 149 11.83 -13.12 -0.90
C ILE A 149 12.90 -14.14 -1.28
N GLU A 150 12.81 -14.62 -2.51
CA GLU A 150 13.82 -15.49 -3.09
C GLU A 150 15.13 -14.71 -3.39
N GLU A 151 16.27 -15.36 -3.15
CA GLU A 151 17.59 -14.75 -3.37
C GLU A 151 17.81 -14.33 -4.84
N ASN A 152 17.26 -15.10 -5.77
CA ASN A 152 17.32 -14.77 -7.21
C ASN A 152 16.55 -13.49 -7.55
N SER A 153 15.41 -13.25 -6.90
CA SER A 153 14.64 -12.01 -7.07
C SER A 153 15.40 -10.79 -6.55
N LEU A 154 16.12 -10.92 -5.44
CA LEU A 154 16.99 -9.84 -4.91
C LEU A 154 18.07 -9.44 -5.91
N ARG A 155 18.75 -10.40 -6.53
CA ARG A 155 19.78 -10.13 -7.55
C ARG A 155 19.19 -9.37 -8.75
N LYS A 156 18.06 -9.82 -9.26
CA LYS A 156 17.39 -9.14 -10.38
C LYS A 156 16.96 -7.71 -10.05
N ILE A 157 16.52 -7.46 -8.80
CA ILE A 157 16.19 -6.11 -8.34
C ILE A 157 17.44 -5.23 -8.27
N GLN A 158 18.57 -5.76 -7.79
CA GLN A 158 19.85 -5.06 -7.81
C GLN A 158 20.31 -4.71 -9.23
N ASP A 159 20.00 -5.58 -10.19
CA ASP A 159 20.28 -5.37 -11.62
C ASP A 159 19.25 -4.44 -12.31
N GLY A 160 18.39 -3.75 -11.54
CA GLY A 160 17.45 -2.75 -12.03
C GLY A 160 16.13 -3.31 -12.57
N LYS A 161 15.80 -4.58 -12.31
CA LYS A 161 14.48 -5.13 -12.64
C LYS A 161 13.40 -4.57 -11.73
N SER A 162 12.17 -4.52 -12.24
CA SER A 162 11.02 -3.99 -11.49
C SER A 162 10.75 -4.83 -10.23
N ILE A 163 10.86 -4.20 -9.05
CA ILE A 163 10.58 -4.82 -7.75
C ILE A 163 9.17 -5.43 -7.74
N THR A 164 8.19 -4.68 -8.20
CA THR A 164 6.79 -5.13 -8.24
C THR A 164 6.62 -6.38 -9.07
N ARG A 165 7.24 -6.44 -10.26
CA ARG A 165 7.15 -7.59 -11.14
C ARG A 165 7.85 -8.82 -10.54
N GLU A 166 9.02 -8.64 -9.92
CA GLU A 166 9.79 -9.74 -9.35
C GLU A 166 9.15 -10.32 -8.07
N LEU A 167 8.50 -9.48 -7.25
CA LEU A 167 7.94 -9.92 -5.97
C LEU A 167 6.44 -10.25 -6.04
N ILE A 168 5.70 -9.62 -6.93
CA ILE A 168 4.23 -9.74 -6.98
C ILE A 168 3.79 -10.49 -8.24
N GLY A 169 4.63 -10.51 -9.29
CA GLY A 169 4.29 -11.11 -10.57
C GLY A 169 3.18 -10.33 -11.29
N ASN A 170 2.25 -11.08 -11.90
CA ASN A 170 1.10 -10.53 -12.64
C ASN A 170 -0.18 -10.52 -11.79
N GLU A 171 -0.09 -10.58 -10.48
CA GLU A 171 -1.27 -10.58 -9.61
C GLU A 171 -2.02 -9.26 -9.74
N ARG A 172 -3.32 -9.36 -10.04
CA ARG A 172 -4.19 -8.20 -10.33
C ARG A 172 -4.93 -7.65 -9.11
N GLU A 173 -4.95 -8.40 -8.01
CA GLU A 173 -5.74 -8.05 -6.81
C GLU A 173 -4.82 -7.67 -5.65
N ILE A 174 -4.31 -6.43 -5.70
CA ILE A 174 -3.52 -5.85 -4.62
C ILE A 174 -4.36 -4.78 -3.93
N GLU A 175 -4.54 -4.94 -2.63
CA GLU A 175 -5.08 -3.91 -1.76
C GLU A 175 -3.95 -2.97 -1.33
N SER A 176 -4.20 -1.67 -1.37
CA SER A 176 -3.29 -0.63 -0.90
C SER A 176 -3.96 0.20 0.19
N ASN A 177 -3.30 0.32 1.33
CA ASN A 177 -3.70 1.27 2.38
C ASN A 177 -2.69 2.42 2.37
N ILE A 178 -3.15 3.59 1.90
CA ILE A 178 -2.29 4.74 1.65
C ILE A 178 -2.61 5.84 2.65
N ASN A 179 -1.57 6.38 3.28
CA ASN A 179 -1.63 7.57 4.11
C ASN A 179 -0.72 8.65 3.54
N ILE A 180 -1.24 9.87 3.36
CA ILE A 180 -0.52 10.97 2.74
C ILE A 180 -0.46 12.13 3.72
N ASN A 181 0.74 12.60 4.02
CA ASN A 181 1.02 13.75 4.85
C ASN A 181 1.89 14.75 4.10
N VAL A 182 1.84 16.01 4.51
CA VAL A 182 2.83 17.01 4.15
C VAL A 182 3.71 17.23 5.38
N ILE A 183 5.00 17.02 5.24
CA ILE A 183 5.96 17.14 6.31
C ILE A 183 7.03 18.18 6.00
N GLN A 184 7.59 18.79 7.04
CA GLN A 184 8.85 19.52 6.95
C GLN A 184 9.98 18.62 7.47
N VAL A 185 11.03 18.47 6.68
CA VAL A 185 12.18 17.64 7.05
C VAL A 185 13.10 18.45 7.96
N SER A 186 12.90 18.30 9.28
CA SER A 186 13.75 18.83 10.34
C SER A 186 14.74 17.78 10.85
N GLN A 187 15.70 18.18 11.71
CA GLN A 187 16.66 17.26 12.31
C GLN A 187 16.01 16.14 13.15
N ASP A 188 14.80 16.38 13.69
CA ASP A 188 14.05 15.41 14.48
C ASP A 188 13.27 14.40 13.61
N TYR A 189 13.25 14.60 12.29
CA TYR A 189 12.57 13.69 11.40
C TYR A 189 13.28 12.34 11.32
N LYS A 190 12.54 11.24 11.48
CA LYS A 190 13.08 9.87 11.54
C LYS A 190 14.06 9.54 10.42
N TYR A 191 13.82 10.05 9.21
CA TYR A 191 14.63 9.78 8.03
C TYR A 191 15.52 10.97 7.62
N TYR A 192 15.75 11.93 8.53
CA TYR A 192 16.56 13.12 8.25
C TYR A 192 17.94 12.80 7.64
N ASN A 193 18.66 11.85 8.23
CA ASN A 193 19.99 11.47 7.73
C ASN A 193 19.96 10.89 6.31
N LEU A 194 18.88 10.17 5.98
CA LEU A 194 18.68 9.64 4.63
C LEU A 194 18.42 10.78 3.64
N VAL A 195 17.51 11.69 3.99
CA VAL A 195 17.20 12.88 3.18
C VAL A 195 18.45 13.73 3.01
N LYS A 196 19.18 13.98 4.09
CA LYS A 196 20.44 14.72 4.06
C LYS A 196 21.45 14.09 3.10
N LYS A 197 21.60 12.77 3.13
CA LYS A 197 22.56 12.04 2.27
C LYS A 197 22.31 12.25 0.79
N TYR A 198 21.04 12.25 0.37
CA TYR A 198 20.69 12.28 -1.05
C TYR A 198 20.32 13.67 -1.58
N ILE A 199 19.74 14.53 -0.74
CA ILE A 199 19.21 15.82 -1.18
C ILE A 199 20.21 16.95 -0.92
N TYR A 200 20.87 16.95 0.24
CA TYR A 200 21.77 18.07 0.61
C TYR A 200 23.19 17.97 0.03
N ASN A 201 23.55 16.87 -0.64
CA ASN A 201 24.85 16.76 -1.31
C ASN A 201 25.00 17.67 -2.54
N ASN A 202 23.92 18.27 -3.04
CA ASN A 202 23.93 19.14 -4.23
C ASN A 202 23.71 20.62 -3.90
N ASN A 203 24.51 21.16 -2.98
CA ASN A 203 24.78 22.61 -2.77
C ASN A 203 23.61 23.63 -2.63
N GLU A 204 22.36 23.23 -2.71
CA GLU A 204 21.22 24.12 -2.42
C GLU A 204 20.47 23.61 -1.19
N VAL A 205 20.92 24.06 -0.02
CA VAL A 205 20.22 23.79 1.24
C VAL A 205 18.99 24.70 1.30
N GLN A 206 17.82 24.19 0.91
CA GLN A 206 16.57 24.80 1.35
C GLN A 206 16.44 24.54 2.85
N GLU A 207 16.33 25.57 3.66
CA GLU A 207 16.02 25.44 5.08
C GLU A 207 14.63 24.78 5.22
N ASN A 208 14.59 23.56 5.78
CA ASN A 208 13.39 22.76 6.05
C ASN A 208 12.43 22.59 4.85
N PRO A 209 12.87 21.90 3.78
CA PRO A 209 12.00 21.67 2.63
C PRO A 209 10.77 20.83 3.01
N ALA A 210 9.62 21.20 2.48
CA ALA A 210 8.41 20.40 2.61
C ALA A 210 8.42 19.24 1.60
N TYR A 211 7.90 18.08 2.02
CA TYR A 211 7.73 16.88 1.19
C TYR A 211 6.34 16.29 1.38
N PHE A 212 5.82 15.65 0.35
CA PHE A 212 4.79 14.65 0.56
C PHE A 212 5.44 13.39 1.16
N GLU A 213 4.95 12.98 2.33
CA GLU A 213 5.25 11.68 2.93
C GLU A 213 4.07 10.76 2.63
N ILE A 214 4.30 9.74 1.82
CA ILE A 214 3.28 8.78 1.42
C ILE A 214 3.65 7.41 1.95
N GLU A 215 2.96 6.99 3.01
CA GLU A 215 3.02 5.61 3.48
C GLU A 215 2.05 4.75 2.69
N ASN A 216 2.48 3.53 2.32
CA ASN A 216 1.61 2.56 1.68
C ASN A 216 1.89 1.16 2.24
N ILE A 217 0.83 0.47 2.65
CA ILE A 217 0.86 -0.93 3.05
C ILE A 217 0.10 -1.72 2.00
N LYS A 218 0.79 -2.64 1.33
CA LYS A 218 0.20 -3.48 0.30
C LYS A 218 0.00 -4.91 0.81
N SER A 219 -1.17 -5.45 0.52
CA SER A 219 -1.54 -6.83 0.80
C SER A 219 -2.19 -7.47 -0.42
N LYS A 220 -2.04 -8.79 -0.56
CA LYS A 220 -2.92 -9.58 -1.40
C LYS A 220 -4.27 -9.66 -0.71
N PHE A 221 -5.32 -9.73 -1.50
CA PHE A 221 -6.68 -9.76 -0.97
C PHE A 221 -6.85 -10.85 0.11
N GLY A 222 -7.19 -10.41 1.33
CA GLY A 222 -7.42 -11.29 2.47
C GLY A 222 -6.17 -11.84 3.18
N ASP A 223 -4.96 -11.51 2.71
CA ASP A 223 -3.70 -11.97 3.28
C ASP A 223 -3.05 -10.90 4.18
N ASN A 224 -1.98 -11.30 4.88
CA ASN A 224 -1.13 -10.36 5.57
C ASN A 224 -0.44 -9.41 4.57
N PRO A 225 -0.13 -8.17 4.99
CA PRO A 225 0.68 -7.28 4.18
C PRO A 225 2.01 -7.90 3.77
N PHE A 226 2.40 -7.75 2.52
CA PHE A 226 3.68 -8.23 2.00
C PHE A 226 4.69 -7.09 1.75
N GLU A 227 4.22 -5.84 1.67
CA GLU A 227 5.05 -4.67 1.45
C GLU A 227 4.62 -3.51 2.34
N TYR A 228 5.57 -2.88 2.99
CA TYR A 228 5.44 -1.53 3.54
C TYR A 228 6.34 -0.59 2.75
N SER A 229 5.83 0.54 2.30
CA SER A 229 6.62 1.56 1.63
C SER A 229 6.38 2.95 2.19
N LEU A 230 7.45 3.75 2.15
CA LEU A 230 7.45 5.17 2.46
C LEU A 230 8.07 5.91 1.29
N ASN A 231 7.34 6.90 0.77
CA ASN A 231 7.82 7.77 -0.28
C ASN A 231 7.93 9.20 0.24
N LEU A 232 9.07 9.82 0.01
CA LEU A 232 9.28 11.24 0.21
C LEU A 232 9.36 11.89 -1.18
N ILE A 233 8.39 12.72 -1.51
CA ILE A 233 8.25 13.28 -2.86
C ILE A 233 8.26 14.79 -2.78
N ASN A 234 9.13 15.41 -3.58
CA ASN A 234 9.18 16.85 -3.70
C ASN A 234 7.89 17.38 -4.35
N PRO A 235 7.14 18.28 -3.68
CA PRO A 235 5.85 18.77 -4.18
C PRO A 235 5.96 19.55 -5.50
N ASN A 236 7.13 20.05 -5.86
CA ASN A 236 7.33 20.73 -7.14
C ASN A 236 7.22 19.77 -8.35
N TYR A 237 7.34 18.48 -8.12
CA TYR A 237 7.32 17.43 -9.14
C TYR A 237 6.14 16.45 -9.00
N TYR A 238 5.17 16.74 -8.12
CA TYR A 238 4.13 15.77 -7.82
C TYR A 238 2.79 16.43 -7.56
N SER A 239 1.75 15.91 -8.18
CA SER A 239 0.36 16.31 -7.92
C SER A 239 -0.49 15.09 -7.58
N ILE A 240 -1.45 15.28 -6.70
CA ILE A 240 -2.42 14.24 -6.31
C ILE A 240 -3.76 14.61 -6.93
N ASN A 241 -4.23 13.81 -7.88
CA ASN A 241 -5.54 13.95 -8.47
C ASN A 241 -6.50 12.90 -7.89
N ILE A 242 -7.54 13.35 -7.22
CA ILE A 242 -8.59 12.49 -6.67
C ILE A 242 -9.82 12.62 -7.54
N LYS A 243 -10.18 11.56 -8.26
CA LYS A 243 -11.46 11.46 -8.97
C LYS A 243 -12.41 10.63 -8.12
N THR A 244 -13.60 11.17 -7.85
CA THR A 244 -14.65 10.52 -7.06
C THR A 244 -15.80 10.12 -7.93
#